data_95f12066e4015cc6094216b9318f737c
#
_entry.id   95f12066e4015cc6094216b9318f737c
#
_cell.length_a   1.000
_cell.length_b   1.000
_cell.length_c   1.000
_cell.angle_alpha   90.00
_cell.angle_beta   90.00
_cell.angle_gamma   90.00
#
_symmetry.space_group_name_H-M   'P 1'
#
loop_
_entity.id
_entity.type
_entity.pdbx_description
1 polymer ?
#
loop_
_entity_poly.entity_id
_entity_poly.type
_entity_poly.pdbx_seq_one_letter_code
_entity_poly.pdbx_strand_id
1 'polypeptide(L)'
;MGGTIEVLVPGGEANPGPPLGPELGPTPVDVQAVVQQINEETAAFDGMEVPVTIDYEDDGSFAIEVGVPPTAELIKDEAGFDTGSGEPQKDFVADLSVEQVKKIAAQKQSDLLAYDLKNAAKEVVGTCVSLGVTIEGNDPREFKERIDDGEYDDAFAEEAAA
;
A
#
# COMPACT_ATOMS: atom_id res chain seq x y z
N MET A 1 29.87 6.07 10.05
CA MET A 1 29.11 5.89 8.80
C MET A 1 27.68 5.55 9.15
N GLY A 2 26.75 6.26 8.59
CA GLY A 2 25.34 5.99 8.75
C GLY A 2 24.91 4.67 8.12
N GLY A 3 23.62 4.40 8.15
CA GLY A 3 23.06 3.20 7.55
C GLY A 3 21.60 3.40 7.18
N THR A 4 21.04 2.39 6.56
CA THR A 4 19.64 2.35 6.16
C THR A 4 18.95 1.17 6.84
N ILE A 5 17.78 1.41 7.41
CA ILE A 5 16.95 0.40 8.06
C ILE A 5 15.59 0.38 7.38
N GLU A 6 15.14 -0.79 6.96
CA GLU A 6 13.78 -0.98 6.42
C GLU A 6 12.95 -1.80 7.40
N VAL A 7 11.80 -1.27 7.78
CA VAL A 7 10.88 -1.93 8.72
C VAL A 7 9.44 -1.77 8.26
N LEU A 8 8.59 -2.73 8.66
CA LEU A 8 7.14 -2.61 8.53
C LEU A 8 6.58 -2.13 9.87
N VAL A 9 5.79 -1.08 9.84
CA VAL A 9 5.18 -0.49 11.04
C VAL A 9 3.68 -0.30 10.84
N PRO A 10 2.88 -0.40 11.91
CA PRO A 10 1.47 -0.05 11.81
C PRO A 10 1.33 1.46 11.58
N GLY A 11 0.56 1.84 10.55
CA GLY A 11 0.36 3.24 10.18
C GLY A 11 -0.27 4.03 11.32
N GLY A 12 0.32 5.16 11.67
CA GLY A 12 -0.15 6.02 12.75
C GLY A 12 0.01 5.46 14.17
N GLU A 13 0.43 4.20 14.32
CA GLU A 13 0.55 3.51 15.61
C GLU A 13 1.94 2.92 15.86
N ALA A 14 2.96 3.44 15.19
CA ALA A 14 4.34 3.02 15.46
C ALA A 14 4.71 3.31 16.92
N ASN A 15 5.48 2.42 17.52
CA ASN A 15 5.90 2.55 18.91
C ASN A 15 7.39 2.18 19.05
N PRO A 16 8.05 2.56 20.15
CA PRO A 16 9.46 2.26 20.34
C PRO A 16 9.79 0.79 20.66
N GLY A 17 8.77 -0.06 20.64
CA GLY A 17 8.96 -1.52 20.75
C GLY A 17 9.37 -2.15 19.43
N PRO A 18 9.40 -3.50 19.37
CA PRO A 18 9.70 -4.20 18.12
C PRO A 18 8.71 -3.85 17.00
N PRO A 19 9.14 -3.72 15.73
CA PRO A 19 10.51 -3.94 15.27
C PRO A 19 11.46 -2.75 15.40
N LEU A 20 10.97 -1.55 15.68
CA LEU A 20 11.78 -0.32 15.67
C LEU A 20 12.86 -0.28 16.77
N GLY A 21 12.49 -0.64 18.00
CA GLY A 21 13.42 -0.57 19.13
C GLY A 21 14.72 -1.35 18.94
N PRO A 22 14.65 -2.63 18.60
CA PRO A 22 15.84 -3.43 18.36
C PRO A 22 16.69 -2.95 17.19
N GLU A 23 16.05 -2.43 16.12
CA GLU A 23 16.75 -1.95 14.94
C GLU A 23 17.42 -0.60 15.18
N LEU A 24 16.75 0.30 15.89
CA LEU A 24 17.25 1.64 16.16
C LEU A 24 18.12 1.71 17.42
N GLY A 25 17.99 0.75 18.33
CA GLY A 25 18.74 0.75 19.59
C GLY A 25 20.26 0.85 19.44
N PRO A 26 20.88 0.14 18.48
CA PRO A 26 22.32 0.24 18.22
C PRO A 26 22.75 1.52 17.51
N THR A 27 21.81 2.34 17.05
CA THR A 27 22.10 3.54 16.26
C THR A 27 22.17 4.80 17.16
N PRO A 28 22.82 5.88 16.71
CA PRO A 28 22.87 7.13 17.48
C PRO A 28 21.57 7.95 17.43
N VAL A 29 20.53 7.42 16.78
CA VAL A 29 19.27 8.11 16.52
C VAL A 29 18.34 8.04 17.73
N ASP A 30 17.60 9.13 17.99
CA ASP A 30 16.56 9.14 19.02
C ASP A 30 15.33 8.36 18.53
N VAL A 31 15.12 7.19 19.13
CA VAL A 31 14.00 6.29 18.77
C VAL A 31 12.65 6.98 18.89
N GLN A 32 12.47 7.82 19.90
CA GLN A 32 11.19 8.52 20.11
C GLN A 32 10.92 9.54 19.00
N ALA A 33 11.94 10.27 18.57
CA ALA A 33 11.82 11.22 17.47
C ALA A 33 11.47 10.51 16.16
N VAL A 34 12.12 9.37 15.88
CA VAL A 34 11.81 8.53 14.71
C VAL A 34 10.36 8.04 14.75
N VAL A 35 9.93 7.48 15.88
CA VAL A 35 8.56 6.97 16.05
C VAL A 35 7.53 8.08 15.83
N GLN A 36 7.76 9.26 16.39
CA GLN A 36 6.85 10.39 16.22
C GLN A 36 6.72 10.78 14.76
N GLN A 37 7.85 10.91 14.08
CA GLN A 37 7.84 11.28 12.65
C GLN A 37 7.20 10.20 11.79
N ILE A 38 7.46 8.92 12.06
CA ILE A 38 6.79 7.80 11.36
C ILE A 38 5.28 7.91 11.52
N ASN A 39 4.79 8.15 12.74
CA ASN A 39 3.34 8.26 12.99
C ASN A 39 2.73 9.44 12.23
N GLU A 40 3.42 10.57 12.16
CA GLU A 40 2.96 11.74 11.39
C GLU A 40 2.90 11.43 9.88
N GLU A 41 3.94 10.78 9.35
CA GLU A 41 4.05 10.44 7.93
C GLU A 41 3.08 9.32 7.51
N THR A 42 2.77 8.39 8.41
CA THR A 42 1.92 7.23 8.14
C THR A 42 0.49 7.37 8.63
N ALA A 43 0.10 8.54 9.15
CA ALA A 43 -1.25 8.75 9.68
C ALA A 43 -2.37 8.47 8.67
N ALA A 44 -2.10 8.68 7.38
CA ALA A 44 -3.05 8.38 6.29
C ALA A 44 -3.28 6.87 6.10
N PHE A 45 -2.42 6.03 6.64
CA PHE A 45 -2.47 4.57 6.51
C PHE A 45 -2.82 3.87 7.82
N ASP A 46 -3.60 4.53 8.68
CA ASP A 46 -4.04 3.99 9.95
C ASP A 46 -4.70 2.60 9.77
N GLY A 47 -4.27 1.65 10.58
CA GLY A 47 -4.75 0.26 10.51
C GLY A 47 -4.05 -0.63 9.47
N MET A 48 -3.11 -0.09 8.69
CA MET A 48 -2.34 -0.84 7.70
C MET A 48 -0.87 -0.94 8.08
N GLU A 49 -0.20 -2.01 7.66
CA GLU A 49 1.25 -2.10 7.78
C GLU A 49 1.92 -1.34 6.64
N VAL A 50 2.81 -0.43 6.99
CA VAL A 50 3.47 0.46 6.04
C VAL A 50 4.98 0.17 6.05
N PRO A 51 5.61 -0.02 4.88
CA PRO A 51 7.06 -0.12 4.82
C PRO A 51 7.68 1.28 5.00
N VAL A 52 8.61 1.38 5.93
CA VAL A 52 9.31 2.62 6.23
C VAL A 52 10.81 2.38 6.10
N THR A 53 11.48 3.26 5.37
CA THR A 53 12.93 3.27 5.24
C THR A 53 13.49 4.42 6.08
N ILE A 54 14.43 4.12 6.95
CA ILE A 54 15.06 5.10 7.84
C ILE A 54 16.54 5.17 7.47
N ASP A 55 16.95 6.30 6.93
CA ASP A 55 18.36 6.58 6.66
C ASP A 55 18.92 7.42 7.82
N TYR A 56 19.98 6.96 8.44
CA TYR A 56 20.58 7.64 9.59
C TYR A 56 22.06 7.88 9.42
N GLU A 57 22.55 8.90 10.09
CA GLU A 57 23.97 9.27 10.12
C GLU A 57 24.55 9.11 11.53
N ASP A 58 25.88 9.07 11.62
CA ASP A 58 26.59 8.91 12.89
C ASP A 58 26.39 10.09 13.85
N ASP A 59 25.94 11.23 13.36
CA ASP A 59 25.66 12.42 14.17
C ASP A 59 24.27 12.39 14.81
N GLY A 60 23.47 11.33 14.58
CA GLY A 60 22.12 11.18 15.08
C GLY A 60 21.05 11.76 14.19
N SER A 61 21.41 12.36 13.06
CA SER A 61 20.42 12.81 12.08
C SER A 61 19.82 11.63 11.32
N PHE A 62 18.57 11.77 10.90
CA PHE A 62 17.87 10.73 10.16
C PHE A 62 16.89 11.34 9.16
N ALA A 63 16.59 10.58 8.12
CA ALA A 63 15.53 10.86 7.17
C ALA A 63 14.60 9.65 7.09
N ILE A 64 13.31 9.89 6.95
CA ILE A 64 12.30 8.83 6.85
C ILE A 64 11.67 8.89 5.48
N GLU A 65 11.63 7.75 4.81
CA GLU A 65 10.92 7.57 3.56
C GLU A 65 9.83 6.53 3.77
N VAL A 66 8.58 6.93 3.57
CA VAL A 66 7.41 6.07 3.75
C VAL A 66 7.01 5.52 2.39
N GLY A 67 6.98 4.18 2.28
CA GLY A 67 6.45 3.51 1.10
C GLY A 67 4.93 3.40 1.14
N VAL A 68 4.36 2.87 0.07
CA VAL A 68 2.92 2.58 0.01
C VAL A 68 2.71 1.15 0.53
N PRO A 69 1.68 0.89 1.34
CA PRO A 69 1.37 -0.46 1.78
C PRO A 69 1.24 -1.43 0.61
N PRO A 70 1.50 -2.73 0.81
CA PRO A 70 1.27 -3.73 -0.24
C PRO A 70 -0.15 -3.65 -0.80
N THR A 71 -0.30 -3.87 -2.08
CA THR A 71 -1.61 -3.80 -2.76
C THR A 71 -2.67 -4.66 -2.06
N ALA A 72 -2.28 -5.84 -1.59
CA ALA A 72 -3.19 -6.74 -0.87
C ALA A 72 -3.76 -6.09 0.40
N GLU A 73 -2.95 -5.35 1.15
CA GLU A 73 -3.40 -4.66 2.37
C GLU A 73 -4.36 -3.51 2.05
N LEU A 74 -4.07 -2.76 0.99
CA LEU A 74 -4.97 -1.70 0.52
C LEU A 74 -6.33 -2.26 0.09
N ILE A 75 -6.34 -3.40 -0.59
CA ILE A 75 -7.58 -4.07 -1.01
C ILE A 75 -8.36 -4.56 0.20
N LYS A 76 -7.71 -5.19 1.16
CA LYS A 76 -8.35 -5.67 2.39
C LYS A 76 -9.00 -4.53 3.17
N ASP A 77 -8.29 -3.43 3.34
CA ASP A 77 -8.80 -2.26 4.06
C ASP A 77 -10.01 -1.65 3.33
N GLU A 78 -9.90 -1.42 2.04
CA GLU A 78 -10.95 -0.80 1.24
C GLU A 78 -12.20 -1.69 1.12
N ALA A 79 -12.02 -3.00 1.02
CA ALA A 79 -13.11 -3.97 0.91
C ALA A 79 -13.64 -4.45 2.27
N GLY A 80 -12.92 -4.17 3.35
CA GLY A 80 -13.36 -4.46 4.72
C GLY A 80 -13.25 -5.92 5.13
N PHE A 81 -12.20 -6.63 4.72
CA PHE A 81 -11.96 -8.02 5.14
C PHE A 81 -10.51 -8.23 5.58
N ASP A 82 -10.28 -9.21 6.44
CA ASP A 82 -8.96 -9.47 7.01
C ASP A 82 -8.16 -10.54 6.26
N THR A 83 -8.83 -11.56 5.76
CA THR A 83 -8.18 -12.72 5.16
C THR A 83 -8.75 -13.01 3.78
N GLY A 84 -7.87 -13.15 2.80
CA GLY A 84 -8.24 -13.55 1.45
C GLY A 84 -8.81 -14.96 1.39
N SER A 85 -9.47 -15.29 0.27
CA SER A 85 -10.04 -16.61 0.05
C SER A 85 -8.97 -17.70 -0.04
N GLY A 86 -9.25 -18.85 0.55
CA GLY A 86 -8.45 -20.05 0.35
C GLY A 86 -8.64 -20.68 -1.03
N GLU A 87 -9.77 -20.38 -1.68
CA GLU A 87 -10.08 -20.81 -3.05
C GLU A 87 -10.54 -19.62 -3.90
N PRO A 88 -9.64 -18.68 -4.24
CA PRO A 88 -10.01 -17.40 -4.85
C PRO A 88 -10.66 -17.53 -6.24
N GLN A 89 -10.62 -18.70 -6.83
CA GLN A 89 -11.26 -18.97 -8.13
C GLN A 89 -12.72 -19.41 -8.00
N LYS A 90 -13.15 -19.74 -6.81
CA LYS A 90 -14.50 -20.26 -6.53
C LYS A 90 -15.23 -19.46 -5.48
N ASP A 91 -14.53 -19.10 -4.42
CA ASP A 91 -15.10 -18.41 -3.27
C ASP A 91 -14.58 -16.97 -3.21
N PHE A 92 -15.49 -16.03 -3.44
CA PHE A 92 -15.16 -14.60 -3.32
C PHE A 92 -15.50 -14.12 -1.92
N VAL A 93 -14.58 -13.36 -1.31
CA VAL A 93 -14.72 -12.88 0.08
C VAL A 93 -15.18 -11.44 0.16
N ALA A 94 -15.05 -10.68 -0.92
CA ALA A 94 -15.41 -9.26 -0.97
C ALA A 94 -15.67 -8.79 -2.40
N ASP A 95 -16.17 -7.57 -2.52
CA ASP A 95 -16.42 -6.89 -3.79
C ASP A 95 -15.92 -5.45 -3.72
N LEU A 96 -15.25 -4.98 -4.76
CA LEU A 96 -14.82 -3.60 -4.91
C LEU A 96 -15.59 -2.90 -6.02
N SER A 97 -15.84 -1.60 -5.87
CA SER A 97 -16.31 -0.77 -6.98
C SER A 97 -15.13 -0.30 -7.85
N VAL A 98 -15.42 0.14 -9.06
CA VAL A 98 -14.41 0.72 -9.95
C VAL A 98 -13.73 1.93 -9.30
N GLU A 99 -14.47 2.75 -8.56
CA GLU A 99 -13.91 3.90 -7.85
C GLU A 99 -12.92 3.48 -6.75
N GLN A 100 -13.21 2.39 -6.04
CA GLN A 100 -12.30 1.84 -5.04
C GLN A 100 -11.03 1.29 -5.69
N VAL A 101 -11.15 0.59 -6.80
CA VAL A 101 -9.99 0.13 -7.59
C VAL A 101 -9.15 1.33 -8.05
N LYS A 102 -9.80 2.37 -8.55
CA LYS A 102 -9.13 3.61 -8.97
C LYS A 102 -8.39 4.28 -7.81
N LYS A 103 -9.00 4.35 -6.64
CA LYS A 103 -8.39 4.91 -5.43
C LYS A 103 -7.13 4.16 -5.04
N ILE A 104 -7.19 2.83 -4.98
CA ILE A 104 -6.04 1.99 -4.65
C ILE A 104 -4.95 2.14 -5.72
N ALA A 105 -5.32 2.15 -7.00
CA ALA A 105 -4.40 2.33 -8.10
C ALA A 105 -3.67 3.69 -8.03
N ALA A 106 -4.40 4.76 -7.68
CA ALA A 106 -3.81 6.08 -7.52
C ALA A 106 -2.81 6.13 -6.36
N GLN A 107 -3.11 5.46 -5.25
CA GLN A 107 -2.17 5.35 -4.13
C GLN A 107 -0.89 4.58 -4.54
N LYS A 108 -1.05 3.49 -5.28
CA LYS A 108 0.07 2.70 -5.78
C LYS A 108 0.88 3.41 -6.86
N GLN A 109 0.23 4.21 -7.69
CA GLN A 109 0.89 4.94 -8.76
C GLN A 109 1.97 5.90 -8.24
N SER A 110 1.78 6.48 -7.07
CA SER A 110 2.77 7.35 -6.43
C SER A 110 4.07 6.62 -6.10
N ASP A 111 4.00 5.31 -5.87
CA ASP A 111 5.15 4.44 -5.60
C ASP A 111 5.74 3.84 -6.89
N LEU A 112 4.94 3.72 -7.93
CA LEU A 112 5.28 3.12 -9.22
C LEU A 112 5.54 4.23 -10.27
N LEU A 113 6.74 4.78 -10.28
CA LEU A 113 7.13 5.96 -11.07
C LEU A 113 6.86 5.88 -12.58
N ALA A 114 6.67 4.70 -13.14
CA ALA A 114 6.56 4.49 -14.58
C ALA A 114 5.17 4.07 -15.07
N TYR A 115 4.23 3.83 -14.17
CA TYR A 115 2.91 3.33 -14.55
C TYR A 115 1.89 4.43 -14.67
N ASP A 116 1.05 4.35 -15.70
CA ASP A 116 -0.18 5.12 -15.76
C ASP A 116 -1.24 4.49 -14.84
N LEU A 117 -2.32 5.21 -14.61
CA LEU A 117 -3.40 4.77 -13.72
C LEU A 117 -4.04 3.47 -14.21
N LYS A 118 -4.18 3.29 -15.52
CA LYS A 118 -4.73 2.07 -16.13
C LYS A 118 -3.89 0.84 -15.79
N ASN A 119 -2.57 0.93 -15.93
CA ASN A 119 -1.67 -0.16 -15.58
C ASN A 119 -1.64 -0.43 -14.07
N ALA A 120 -1.67 0.61 -13.26
CA ALA A 120 -1.79 0.45 -11.81
C ALA A 120 -3.10 -0.25 -11.42
N ALA A 121 -4.21 0.12 -12.06
CA ALA A 121 -5.51 -0.56 -11.86
C ALA A 121 -5.44 -2.04 -12.24
N LYS A 122 -4.76 -2.39 -13.31
CA LYS A 122 -4.57 -3.78 -13.72
C LYS A 122 -3.79 -4.59 -12.69
N GLU A 123 -2.79 -4.00 -12.05
CA GLU A 123 -2.07 -4.65 -10.95
C GLU A 123 -2.96 -4.89 -9.73
N VAL A 124 -3.78 -3.91 -9.37
CA VAL A 124 -4.78 -4.04 -8.30
C VAL A 124 -5.74 -5.19 -8.61
N VAL A 125 -6.28 -5.25 -9.82
CA VAL A 125 -7.18 -6.32 -10.27
C VAL A 125 -6.49 -7.68 -10.24
N GLY A 126 -5.23 -7.75 -10.66
CA GLY A 126 -4.43 -8.98 -10.57
C GLY A 126 -4.29 -9.48 -9.13
N THR A 127 -4.11 -8.58 -8.18
CA THR A 127 -4.07 -8.94 -6.75
C THR A 127 -5.44 -9.38 -6.25
N CYS A 128 -6.53 -8.78 -6.74
CA CYS A 128 -7.90 -9.21 -6.44
C CYS A 128 -8.14 -10.67 -6.88
N VAL A 129 -7.58 -11.11 -7.99
CA VAL A 129 -7.64 -12.52 -8.42
C VAL A 129 -7.07 -13.44 -7.35
N SER A 130 -5.92 -13.08 -6.78
CA SER A 130 -5.24 -13.87 -5.74
C SER A 130 -5.99 -13.86 -4.39
N LEU A 131 -6.71 -12.78 -4.08
CA LEU A 131 -7.44 -12.63 -2.83
C LEU A 131 -8.87 -13.17 -2.89
N GLY A 132 -9.42 -13.35 -4.08
CA GLY A 132 -10.83 -13.72 -4.23
C GLY A 132 -11.77 -12.54 -4.04
N VAL A 133 -11.45 -11.41 -4.65
CA VAL A 133 -12.26 -10.18 -4.59
C VAL A 133 -12.84 -9.89 -5.97
N THR A 134 -14.17 -9.75 -6.05
CA THR A 134 -14.85 -9.33 -7.30
C THR A 134 -14.81 -7.83 -7.47
N ILE A 135 -15.08 -7.36 -8.68
CA ILE A 135 -15.16 -5.94 -8.99
C ILE A 135 -16.51 -5.68 -9.64
N GLU A 136 -17.36 -4.94 -8.92
CA GLU A 136 -18.77 -4.69 -9.31
C GLU A 136 -19.54 -5.99 -9.63
N GLY A 137 -19.29 -7.03 -8.82
CA GLY A 137 -19.90 -8.35 -8.98
C GLY A 137 -19.31 -9.20 -10.09
N ASN A 138 -18.27 -8.74 -10.78
CA ASN A 138 -17.63 -9.45 -11.88
C ASN A 138 -16.34 -10.14 -11.41
N ASP A 139 -16.05 -11.29 -12.01
CA ASP A 139 -14.75 -11.96 -11.80
C ASP A 139 -13.61 -10.98 -12.15
N PRO A 140 -12.61 -10.83 -11.29
CA PRO A 140 -11.51 -9.89 -11.56
C PRO A 140 -10.73 -10.20 -12.84
N ARG A 141 -10.71 -11.46 -13.27
CA ARG A 141 -10.09 -11.85 -14.54
C ARG A 141 -10.83 -11.29 -15.74
N GLU A 142 -12.15 -11.37 -15.73
CA GLU A 142 -13.01 -10.77 -16.77
C GLU A 142 -12.90 -9.25 -16.75
N PHE A 143 -12.85 -8.66 -15.57
CA PHE A 143 -12.70 -7.22 -15.42
C PHE A 143 -11.37 -6.74 -16.01
N LYS A 144 -10.29 -7.48 -15.80
CA LYS A 144 -8.98 -7.17 -16.37
C LYS A 144 -9.01 -7.17 -17.91
N GLU A 145 -9.69 -8.14 -18.50
CA GLU A 145 -9.86 -8.20 -19.97
C GLU A 145 -10.62 -6.97 -20.48
N ARG A 146 -11.67 -6.55 -19.76
CA ARG A 146 -12.42 -5.34 -20.12
C ARG A 146 -11.57 -4.08 -20.03
N ILE A 147 -10.66 -3.99 -19.06
CA ILE A 147 -9.70 -2.88 -18.98
C ILE A 147 -8.79 -2.90 -20.21
N ASP A 148 -8.28 -4.06 -20.61
CA ASP A 148 -7.42 -4.20 -21.79
C ASP A 148 -8.15 -3.83 -23.08
N ASP A 149 -9.43 -4.14 -23.17
CA ASP A 149 -10.30 -3.79 -24.31
C ASP A 149 -10.66 -2.30 -24.37
N GLY A 150 -10.32 -1.52 -23.35
CA GLY A 150 -10.58 -0.09 -23.29
C GLY A 150 -11.95 0.30 -22.76
N GLU A 151 -12.73 -0.63 -22.23
CA GLU A 151 -14.08 -0.36 -21.70
C GLU A 151 -14.06 0.64 -20.53
N TYR A 152 -12.99 0.65 -19.75
CA TYR A 152 -12.81 1.53 -18.60
C TYR A 152 -11.75 2.62 -18.80
N ASP A 153 -11.37 2.91 -20.04
CA ASP A 153 -10.34 3.92 -20.33
C ASP A 153 -10.70 5.29 -19.74
N ASP A 154 -11.97 5.69 -19.80
CA ASP A 154 -12.45 6.95 -19.21
C ASP A 154 -12.36 6.94 -17.68
N ALA A 155 -12.65 5.80 -17.06
CA ALA A 155 -12.62 5.66 -15.61
C ALA A 155 -11.18 5.72 -15.06
N PHE A 156 -10.22 5.20 -15.79
CA PHE A 156 -8.81 5.19 -15.43
C PHE A 156 -7.97 6.21 -16.19
N ALA A 157 -8.61 7.17 -16.84
CA ALA A 157 -7.90 8.31 -17.41
C ALA A 157 -7.24 9.10 -16.28
N GLU A 158 -5.97 9.44 -16.46
CA GLU A 158 -5.28 10.31 -15.53
C GLU A 158 -5.93 11.68 -15.58
N GLU A 159 -6.44 12.15 -14.45
CA GLU A 159 -6.82 13.53 -14.33
C GLU A 159 -5.56 14.36 -14.45
N ALA A 160 -5.56 15.34 -15.35
CA ALA A 160 -4.50 16.31 -15.39
C ALA A 160 -4.31 16.84 -13.99
N ALA A 161 -3.08 16.73 -13.46
CA ALA A 161 -2.75 17.19 -12.13
C ALA A 161 -3.23 18.62 -11.96
N ALA A 162 -4.24 18.78 -11.12
CA ALA A 162 -4.75 20.10 -10.80
C ALA A 162 -3.76 20.82 -9.89
#